data_ffc052c6cdb65f322d62a04fddcdbdf7
#
_entry.id   ffc052c6cdb65f322d62a04fddcdbdf7
#
_cell.length_a   1.000
_cell.length_b   1.000
_cell.length_c   1.000
_cell.angle_alpha   90.00
_cell.angle_beta   90.00
_cell.angle_gamma   90.00
#
_symmetry.space_group_name_H-M   'P 1'
#
loop_
_entity.id
_entity.type
_entity.pdbx_description
1 polymer ?
#
loop_
_entity_poly.entity_id
_entity_poly.type
_entity_poly.pdbx_seq_one_letter_code
_entity_poly.pdbx_strand_id
1 'polypeptide(L)'
;KSSPYSSLSASVNFGSSDYFRQSVNQLNTPNFLNNNLSSSVSYSKTFPGDAGVRLSLTTSMSQNTQSKEVNLTLPTLTLNTARFYPFAKKGGTKKGIIQNINLQYSSRGENRTTLADSLLFKKGMFDNAKTGMKHSIPITTNFKVLKYFSISAGGNYEESWVLKTTKYNDYNEENGLVEEEVKGFDRFMRYNFSASVGTTIYGT
;
A
#
# COMPACT_ATOMS: atom_id res chain seq x y z
N LYS A 1 -0.17 29.56 4.68
CA LYS A 1 -1.13 29.00 5.67
C LYS A 1 -1.18 27.50 5.43
N SER A 2 -0.74 26.68 6.39
CA SER A 2 -0.93 25.23 6.34
C SER A 2 -2.43 24.93 6.51
N SER A 3 -2.99 24.12 5.62
CA SER A 3 -4.37 23.66 5.75
C SER A 3 -4.44 22.58 6.85
N PRO A 4 -5.43 22.61 7.75
CA PRO A 4 -5.60 21.57 8.76
C PRO A 4 -5.85 20.17 8.15
N TYR A 5 -6.19 20.12 6.85
CA TYR A 5 -6.49 18.90 6.12
C TYR A 5 -5.35 18.43 5.20
N SER A 6 -4.21 19.09 5.21
CA SER A 6 -3.05 18.69 4.41
C SER A 6 -1.76 18.77 5.21
N SER A 7 -0.86 17.83 4.98
CA SER A 7 0.47 17.81 5.57
C SER A 7 1.50 17.43 4.52
N LEU A 8 2.67 18.07 4.61
CA LEU A 8 3.86 17.76 3.84
C LEU A 8 5.00 17.50 4.80
N SER A 9 5.71 16.41 4.60
CA SER A 9 6.93 16.09 5.33
C SER A 9 8.01 15.65 4.35
N ALA A 10 9.25 16.01 4.63
CA ALA A 10 10.40 15.60 3.84
C ALA A 10 11.59 15.36 4.75
N SER A 11 12.31 14.27 4.47
CA SER A 11 13.60 13.95 5.06
C SER A 11 14.51 13.49 3.94
N VAL A 12 15.62 14.18 3.72
CA VAL A 12 16.52 13.86 2.62
C VAL A 12 17.91 13.59 3.18
N ASN A 13 18.38 12.37 2.93
CA ASN A 13 19.73 11.95 3.25
C ASN A 13 20.24 11.10 2.08
N PHE A 14 21.12 11.69 1.30
CA PHE A 14 21.59 11.11 0.05
C PHE A 14 23.04 11.52 -0.21
N GLY A 15 23.81 10.69 -0.89
CA GLY A 15 25.18 10.97 -1.25
C GLY A 15 25.75 9.94 -2.21
N SER A 16 26.91 10.26 -2.78
CA SER A 16 27.66 9.30 -3.61
C SER A 16 28.30 8.22 -2.72
N SER A 17 28.13 6.96 -3.10
CA SER A 17 28.75 5.83 -2.39
C SER A 17 30.28 5.96 -2.37
N ASP A 18 30.89 6.47 -3.44
CA ASP A 18 32.33 6.68 -3.50
C ASP A 18 32.78 7.80 -2.57
N TYR A 19 32.01 8.90 -2.47
CA TYR A 19 32.26 9.97 -1.52
C TYR A 19 32.25 9.47 -0.08
N PHE A 20 31.22 8.70 0.29
CA PHE A 20 31.14 8.16 1.65
C PHE A 20 32.24 7.17 1.98
N ARG A 21 32.72 6.38 1.01
CA ARG A 21 33.81 5.41 1.21
C ARG A 21 35.18 6.04 1.29
N GLN A 22 35.41 7.17 0.62
CA GLN A 22 36.71 7.85 0.54
C GLN A 22 36.82 9.06 1.46
N SER A 23 35.73 9.48 2.08
CA SER A 23 35.70 10.66 2.95
C SER A 23 36.42 10.39 4.28
N VAL A 24 37.37 11.25 4.62
CA VAL A 24 38.08 11.23 5.92
C VAL A 24 37.11 11.45 7.09
N ASN A 25 35.96 12.10 6.85
CA ASN A 25 34.92 12.30 7.86
C ASN A 25 34.25 11.00 8.33
N GLN A 26 34.38 9.90 7.60
CA GLN A 26 33.87 8.59 8.05
C GLN A 26 34.48 8.13 9.37
N LEU A 27 35.75 8.45 9.62
CA LEU A 27 36.46 8.03 10.81
C LEU A 27 36.02 8.76 12.09
N ASN A 28 35.41 9.94 11.94
CA ASN A 28 35.04 10.82 13.06
C ASN A 28 33.55 10.93 13.33
N THR A 29 32.69 10.23 12.57
CA THR A 29 31.25 10.29 12.76
C THR A 29 30.71 9.00 13.37
N PRO A 30 29.69 9.06 14.25
CA PRO A 30 29.02 7.88 14.82
C PRO A 30 28.39 6.98 13.73
N ASN A 31 28.26 7.49 12.51
CA ASN A 31 27.65 6.83 11.36
C ASN A 31 28.63 6.00 10.51
N PHE A 32 29.86 5.82 10.96
CA PHE A 32 30.87 5.00 10.22
C PHE A 32 30.37 3.62 9.82
N LEU A 33 29.52 3.01 10.65
CA LEU A 33 28.94 1.68 10.39
C LEU A 33 27.59 1.72 9.65
N ASN A 34 27.06 2.93 9.38
CA ASN A 34 25.76 3.06 8.74
C ASN A 34 25.92 3.19 7.21
N ASN A 35 25.83 2.03 6.55
CA ASN A 35 25.93 1.97 5.08
C ASN A 35 24.62 2.31 4.35
N ASN A 36 23.55 2.66 5.08
CA ASN A 36 22.24 2.93 4.52
C ASN A 36 21.88 4.41 4.64
N LEU A 37 21.56 5.01 3.52
CA LEU A 37 21.02 6.38 3.42
C LEU A 37 19.56 6.28 3.02
N SER A 38 18.68 6.99 3.73
CA SER A 38 17.26 6.96 3.47
C SER A 38 16.70 8.37 3.27
N SER A 39 15.92 8.53 2.22
CA SER A 39 15.21 9.77 1.91
C SER A 39 13.74 9.50 1.69
N SER A 40 12.88 10.40 2.14
CA SER A 40 11.45 10.31 1.87
C SER A 40 10.80 11.68 1.80
N VAL A 41 9.81 11.79 0.92
CA VAL A 41 8.91 12.94 0.84
C VAL A 41 7.49 12.41 0.87
N SER A 42 6.66 12.95 1.73
CA SER A 42 5.28 12.52 1.90
C SER A 42 4.35 13.72 1.93
N TYR A 43 3.32 13.67 1.10
CA TYR A 43 2.20 14.60 1.11
C TYR A 43 0.92 13.86 1.41
N SER A 44 0.10 14.37 2.32
CA SER A 44 -1.22 13.82 2.58
C SER A 44 -2.29 14.90 2.60
N LYS A 45 -3.48 14.54 2.11
CA LYS A 45 -4.66 15.40 2.11
C LYS A 45 -5.88 14.60 2.55
N THR A 46 -6.62 15.17 3.48
CA THR A 46 -7.90 14.62 3.94
C THR A 46 -9.03 15.48 3.37
N PHE A 47 -10.00 14.84 2.75
CA PHE A 47 -11.22 15.48 2.27
C PHE A 47 -12.32 15.17 3.29
N PRO A 48 -12.79 16.17 4.03
CA PRO A 48 -13.88 15.97 4.99
C PRO A 48 -15.18 15.63 4.26
N GLY A 49 -15.98 14.77 4.86
CA GLY A 49 -17.26 14.31 4.31
C GLY A 49 -17.69 12.99 4.96
N ASP A 50 -18.86 12.49 4.61
CA ASP A 50 -19.43 11.26 5.20
C ASP A 50 -18.49 10.05 5.03
N ALA A 51 -17.76 9.98 3.92
CA ALA A 51 -16.79 8.93 3.64
C ALA A 51 -15.34 9.26 4.08
N GLY A 52 -15.05 10.49 4.49
CA GLY A 52 -13.75 10.90 5.03
C GLY A 52 -12.55 10.43 4.18
N VAL A 53 -12.46 10.88 2.92
CA VAL A 53 -11.43 10.41 1.99
C VAL A 53 -10.06 10.95 2.36
N ARG A 54 -9.07 10.08 2.50
CA ARG A 54 -7.67 10.44 2.71
C ARG A 54 -6.81 9.98 1.55
N LEU A 55 -6.14 10.93 0.93
CA LEU A 55 -5.15 10.72 -0.13
C LEU A 55 -3.75 10.94 0.45
N SER A 56 -2.82 10.04 0.14
CA SER A 56 -1.41 10.18 0.48
C SER A 56 -0.53 9.84 -0.71
N LEU A 57 0.44 10.69 -0.96
CA LEU A 57 1.47 10.49 -1.97
C LEU A 57 2.83 10.50 -1.27
N THR A 58 3.57 9.40 -1.41
CA THR A 58 4.88 9.25 -0.76
C THR A 58 5.92 8.83 -1.79
N THR A 59 7.08 9.39 -1.71
CA THR A 59 8.27 8.92 -2.41
C THR A 59 9.30 8.50 -1.39
N SER A 60 10.00 7.41 -1.64
CA SER A 60 11.06 6.94 -0.76
C SER A 60 12.23 6.38 -1.56
N MET A 61 13.40 6.63 -1.05
CA MET A 61 14.67 6.12 -1.56
C MET A 61 15.48 5.57 -0.39
N SER A 62 16.05 4.39 -0.56
CA SER A 62 17.10 3.88 0.32
C SER A 62 18.31 3.46 -0.51
N GLN A 63 19.46 3.93 -0.12
CA GLN A 63 20.73 3.66 -0.76
C GLN A 63 21.63 2.89 0.19
N ASN A 64 22.16 1.77 -0.27
CA ASN A 64 23.22 1.05 0.41
C ASN A 64 24.55 1.44 -0.23
N THR A 65 25.40 2.11 0.55
CA THR A 65 26.70 2.62 0.05
C THR A 65 27.74 1.51 -0.13
N GLN A 66 27.55 0.36 0.49
CA GLN A 66 28.45 -0.78 0.37
C GLN A 66 28.16 -1.60 -0.90
N SER A 67 26.90 -1.98 -1.13
CA SER A 67 26.49 -2.70 -2.34
C SER A 67 26.31 -1.79 -3.55
N LYS A 68 26.32 -0.45 -3.37
CA LYS A 68 26.05 0.56 -4.39
C LYS A 68 24.67 0.41 -5.04
N GLU A 69 23.72 -0.08 -4.27
CA GLU A 69 22.34 -0.27 -4.71
C GLU A 69 21.42 0.80 -4.13
N VAL A 70 20.49 1.24 -4.97
CA VAL A 70 19.42 2.16 -4.61
C VAL A 70 18.07 1.47 -4.83
N ASN A 71 17.28 1.39 -3.77
CA ASN A 71 15.88 1.03 -3.84
C ASN A 71 15.04 2.30 -3.87
N LEU A 72 14.29 2.48 -4.94
CA LEU A 72 13.48 3.66 -5.18
C LEU A 72 12.01 3.26 -5.30
N THR A 73 11.15 3.89 -4.51
CA THR A 73 9.70 3.80 -4.66
C THR A 73 9.17 5.19 -5.00
N LEU A 74 8.72 5.36 -6.24
CA LEU A 74 8.37 6.66 -6.81
C LEU A 74 7.22 6.53 -7.82
N PRO A 75 6.00 6.93 -7.48
CA PRO A 75 5.49 7.21 -6.14
C PRO A 75 4.82 5.99 -5.49
N THR A 76 4.51 6.10 -4.20
CA THR A 76 3.42 5.34 -3.55
C THR A 76 2.21 6.24 -3.43
N LEU A 77 1.12 5.87 -4.05
CA LEU A 77 -0.18 6.51 -3.94
C LEU A 77 -1.07 5.67 -3.04
N THR A 78 -1.64 6.28 -1.99
CA THR A 78 -2.59 5.59 -1.11
C THR A 78 -3.86 6.41 -1.00
N LEU A 79 -4.99 5.77 -1.20
CA LEU A 79 -6.32 6.36 -1.03
C LEU A 79 -7.12 5.49 -0.08
N ASN A 80 -7.62 6.08 0.99
CA ASN A 80 -8.45 5.40 1.98
C ASN A 80 -9.70 6.21 2.26
N THR A 81 -10.83 5.50 2.44
CA THR A 81 -12.05 6.10 2.98
C THR A 81 -12.23 5.69 4.44
N ALA A 82 -12.88 6.53 5.23
CA ALA A 82 -13.47 6.08 6.48
C ALA A 82 -14.60 5.08 6.19
N ARG A 83 -15.01 4.36 7.21
CA ARG A 83 -16.18 3.48 7.11
C ARG A 83 -17.43 4.32 6.93
N PHE A 84 -18.20 4.05 5.89
CA PHE A 84 -19.46 4.73 5.62
C PHE A 84 -20.60 3.73 5.42
N TYR A 85 -21.81 4.21 5.59
CA TYR A 85 -23.04 3.41 5.56
C TYR A 85 -23.94 3.93 4.45
N PRO A 86 -23.86 3.38 3.23
CA PRO A 86 -24.54 3.95 2.06
C PRO A 86 -26.07 3.92 2.17
N PHE A 87 -26.62 2.99 2.95
CA PHE A 87 -28.06 2.79 3.11
C PHE A 87 -28.62 3.35 4.42
N ALA A 88 -27.78 3.96 5.26
CA ALA A 88 -28.26 4.55 6.51
C ALA A 88 -28.86 5.94 6.27
N LYS A 89 -29.93 6.25 6.99
CA LYS A 89 -30.48 7.60 7.01
C LYS A 89 -29.50 8.55 7.74
N LYS A 90 -29.27 9.73 7.18
CA LYS A 90 -28.44 10.76 7.83
C LYS A 90 -29.05 11.16 9.17
N GLY A 91 -28.24 11.12 10.23
CA GLY A 91 -28.66 11.51 11.59
C GLY A 91 -29.60 10.55 12.32
N GLY A 92 -29.96 9.39 11.74
CA GLY A 92 -30.85 8.43 12.35
C GLY A 92 -30.13 7.21 12.94
N THR A 93 -30.83 6.49 13.81
CA THR A 93 -30.38 5.17 14.29
C THR A 93 -30.49 4.14 13.17
N LYS A 94 -29.42 3.37 12.96
CA LYS A 94 -29.36 2.31 11.94
C LYS A 94 -30.21 1.14 12.40
N LYS A 95 -31.15 0.68 11.58
CA LYS A 95 -32.08 -0.42 11.90
C LYS A 95 -32.00 -1.51 10.83
N GLY A 96 -32.03 -2.78 11.29
CA GLY A 96 -32.06 -3.96 10.42
C GLY A 96 -30.73 -4.21 9.68
N ILE A 97 -30.78 -5.11 8.72
CA ILE A 97 -29.60 -5.62 8.00
C ILE A 97 -29.06 -4.55 7.05
N ILE A 98 -29.92 -3.93 6.25
CA ILE A 98 -29.52 -3.08 5.12
C ILE A 98 -28.85 -1.78 5.60
N GLN A 99 -29.42 -1.11 6.61
CA GLN A 99 -28.87 0.14 7.12
C GLN A 99 -27.55 -0.05 7.89
N ASN A 100 -27.27 -1.28 8.35
CA ASN A 100 -26.01 -1.64 9.00
C ASN A 100 -24.94 -2.11 8.02
N ILE A 101 -25.26 -2.25 6.74
CA ILE A 101 -24.22 -2.49 5.71
C ILE A 101 -23.30 -1.29 5.69
N ASN A 102 -22.03 -1.55 5.89
CA ASN A 102 -20.97 -0.56 5.81
C ASN A 102 -19.90 -1.00 4.81
N LEU A 103 -19.33 0.00 4.20
CA LEU A 103 -18.29 -0.12 3.20
C LEU A 103 -17.09 0.71 3.63
N GLN A 104 -15.93 0.25 3.25
CA GLN A 104 -14.69 1.01 3.28
C GLN A 104 -13.95 0.74 1.97
N TYR A 105 -13.24 1.73 1.47
CA TYR A 105 -12.39 1.54 0.31
C TYR A 105 -10.96 1.88 0.68
N SER A 106 -10.04 1.03 0.29
CA SER A 106 -8.61 1.31 0.36
C SER A 106 -7.94 0.94 -0.96
N SER A 107 -7.01 1.78 -1.37
CA SER A 107 -6.22 1.55 -2.56
C SER A 107 -4.78 1.98 -2.30
N ARG A 108 -3.83 1.17 -2.79
CA ARG A 108 -2.41 1.45 -2.75
C ARG A 108 -1.78 1.11 -4.09
N GLY A 109 -1.26 2.13 -4.77
CA GLY A 109 -0.45 2.00 -5.97
C GLY A 109 1.00 2.33 -5.68
N GLU A 110 1.93 1.60 -6.27
CA GLU A 110 3.36 1.91 -6.14
C GLU A 110 4.12 1.56 -7.42
N ASN A 111 5.13 2.36 -7.67
CA ASN A 111 6.14 2.10 -8.68
C ASN A 111 7.48 1.94 -7.98
N ARG A 112 8.07 0.75 -8.06
CA ARG A 112 9.29 0.38 -7.37
C ARG A 112 10.36 -0.04 -8.37
N THR A 113 11.58 0.43 -8.16
CA THR A 113 12.75 -0.03 -8.91
C THR A 113 13.95 -0.19 -7.99
N THR A 114 14.80 -1.16 -8.32
CA THR A 114 16.12 -1.33 -7.70
C THR A 114 17.15 -1.16 -8.80
N LEU A 115 18.14 -0.31 -8.54
CA LEU A 115 19.16 0.05 -9.53
C LEU A 115 20.52 0.31 -8.88
N ALA A 116 21.58 0.28 -9.67
CA ALA A 116 22.88 0.74 -9.23
C ALA A 116 22.86 2.25 -9.01
N ASP A 117 23.56 2.76 -7.99
CA ASP A 117 23.60 4.18 -7.67
C ASP A 117 24.12 5.05 -8.83
N SER A 118 24.98 4.48 -9.68
CA SER A 118 25.50 5.13 -10.89
C SER A 118 24.43 5.42 -11.96
N LEU A 119 23.27 4.76 -11.91
CA LEU A 119 22.13 4.96 -12.81
C LEU A 119 21.10 5.96 -12.28
N LEU A 120 21.28 6.41 -11.04
CA LEU A 120 20.35 7.37 -10.41
C LEU A 120 20.33 8.68 -11.23
N PHE A 121 19.12 9.15 -11.54
CA PHE A 121 18.85 10.33 -12.39
C PHE A 121 19.33 10.22 -13.84
N LYS A 122 19.67 9.00 -14.32
CA LYS A 122 20.04 8.76 -15.72
C LYS A 122 18.91 8.12 -16.52
N LYS A 123 19.05 8.15 -17.83
CA LYS A 123 18.16 7.42 -18.75
C LYS A 123 18.23 5.94 -18.43
N GLY A 124 17.09 5.28 -18.36
CA GLY A 124 17.00 3.86 -18.00
C GLY A 124 16.75 3.58 -16.51
N MET A 125 16.65 4.60 -15.65
CA MET A 125 16.41 4.43 -14.22
C MET A 125 15.15 3.61 -13.90
N PHE A 126 14.15 3.62 -14.78
CA PHE A 126 12.87 2.91 -14.61
C PHE A 126 12.69 1.68 -15.52
N ASP A 127 13.71 1.25 -16.26
CA ASP A 127 13.58 0.13 -17.20
C ASP A 127 13.14 -1.18 -16.53
N ASN A 128 13.55 -1.37 -15.28
CA ASN A 128 13.19 -2.53 -14.46
C ASN A 128 12.13 -2.22 -13.40
N ALA A 129 11.42 -1.11 -13.55
CA ALA A 129 10.40 -0.71 -12.60
C ALA A 129 9.23 -1.72 -12.58
N LYS A 130 8.76 -2.02 -11.36
CA LYS A 130 7.58 -2.82 -11.09
C LYS A 130 6.48 -1.89 -10.63
N THR A 131 5.43 -1.78 -11.42
CA THR A 131 4.29 -0.91 -11.14
C THR A 131 3.05 -1.75 -10.90
N GLY A 132 2.37 -1.47 -9.80
CA GLY A 132 1.11 -2.14 -9.48
C GLY A 132 0.22 -1.30 -8.58
N MET A 133 -1.05 -1.65 -8.54
CA MET A 133 -2.05 -1.03 -7.69
C MET A 133 -2.97 -2.09 -7.09
N LYS A 134 -3.18 -2.05 -5.79
CA LYS A 134 -4.08 -2.94 -5.08
C LYS A 134 -5.28 -2.14 -4.57
N HIS A 135 -6.46 -2.71 -4.75
CA HIS A 135 -7.73 -2.20 -4.26
C HIS A 135 -8.31 -3.20 -3.26
N SER A 136 -8.98 -2.72 -2.22
CA SER A 136 -9.70 -3.54 -1.25
C SER A 136 -10.98 -2.85 -0.82
N ILE A 137 -12.07 -3.60 -0.85
CA ILE A 137 -13.42 -3.14 -0.50
C ILE A 137 -14.01 -4.12 0.51
N PRO A 138 -13.72 -3.98 1.80
CA PRO A 138 -14.44 -4.71 2.84
C PRO A 138 -15.89 -4.22 2.96
N ILE A 139 -16.80 -5.17 2.99
CA ILE A 139 -18.25 -4.97 3.16
C ILE A 139 -18.67 -5.75 4.40
N THR A 140 -19.24 -5.09 5.39
CA THR A 140 -19.69 -5.78 6.60
C THR A 140 -21.06 -5.32 7.04
N THR A 141 -21.80 -6.21 7.69
CA THR A 141 -23.06 -5.89 8.35
C THR A 141 -23.19 -6.63 9.67
N ASN A 142 -23.76 -5.97 10.66
CA ASN A 142 -24.02 -6.53 11.97
C ASN A 142 -25.47 -6.21 12.35
N PHE A 143 -26.21 -7.23 12.76
CA PHE A 143 -27.60 -7.06 13.18
C PHE A 143 -28.00 -8.10 14.23
N LYS A 144 -29.06 -7.82 14.97
CA LYS A 144 -29.61 -8.74 15.96
C LYS A 144 -30.89 -9.36 15.43
N VAL A 145 -31.03 -10.68 15.63
CA VAL A 145 -32.22 -11.44 15.33
C VAL A 145 -32.81 -11.95 16.66
N LEU A 146 -34.12 -11.87 16.78
CA LEU A 146 -34.87 -12.34 17.98
C LEU A 146 -34.31 -11.77 19.30
N LYS A 147 -33.69 -10.58 19.28
CA LYS A 147 -33.04 -9.91 20.42
C LYS A 147 -31.84 -10.64 21.03
N TYR A 148 -31.71 -11.94 20.84
CA TYR A 148 -30.72 -12.81 21.51
C TYR A 148 -29.55 -13.18 20.61
N PHE A 149 -29.75 -13.23 19.32
CA PHE A 149 -28.70 -13.63 18.35
C PHE A 149 -28.10 -12.43 17.70
N SER A 150 -26.78 -12.27 17.83
CA SER A 150 -25.98 -11.29 17.09
C SER A 150 -25.40 -11.97 15.86
N ILE A 151 -25.74 -11.49 14.68
CA ILE A 151 -25.24 -12.00 13.41
C ILE A 151 -24.28 -10.94 12.86
N SER A 152 -23.07 -11.38 12.50
CA SER A 152 -22.09 -10.62 11.79
C SER A 152 -21.81 -11.31 10.47
N ALA A 153 -21.97 -10.61 9.36
CA ALA A 153 -21.63 -11.10 8.03
C ALA A 153 -20.75 -10.08 7.32
N GLY A 154 -19.82 -10.57 6.54
CA GLY A 154 -18.92 -9.71 5.79
C GLY A 154 -18.24 -10.42 4.65
N GLY A 155 -17.73 -9.63 3.73
CA GLY A 155 -16.89 -10.06 2.64
C GLY A 155 -15.83 -9.01 2.35
N ASN A 156 -14.79 -9.42 1.65
CA ASN A 156 -13.79 -8.51 1.13
C ASN A 156 -13.58 -8.81 -0.35
N TYR A 157 -13.65 -7.77 -1.15
CA TYR A 157 -13.26 -7.80 -2.55
C TYR A 157 -11.89 -7.14 -2.67
N GLU A 158 -10.92 -7.85 -3.25
CA GLU A 158 -9.60 -7.35 -3.56
C GLU A 158 -9.34 -7.46 -5.05
N GLU A 159 -8.75 -6.42 -5.61
CA GLU A 159 -8.29 -6.40 -6.98
C GLU A 159 -6.87 -5.84 -7.03
N SER A 160 -6.01 -6.50 -7.78
CA SER A 160 -4.63 -6.08 -7.98
C SER A 160 -4.39 -5.87 -9.47
N TRP A 161 -3.91 -4.68 -9.84
CA TRP A 161 -3.51 -4.29 -11.17
C TRP A 161 -1.99 -4.26 -11.25
N VAL A 162 -1.43 -4.83 -12.29
CA VAL A 162 0.01 -4.86 -12.53
C VAL A 162 0.30 -4.51 -13.99
N LEU A 163 1.43 -3.86 -14.22
CA LEU A 163 1.90 -3.52 -15.56
C LEU A 163 2.99 -4.48 -16.06
N LYS A 164 3.37 -5.45 -15.26
CA LYS A 164 4.38 -6.45 -15.58
C LYS A 164 4.03 -7.74 -14.85
N THR A 165 3.94 -8.83 -15.60
CA THR A 165 3.59 -10.16 -15.07
C THR A 165 4.66 -11.15 -15.46
N THR A 166 4.98 -12.09 -14.57
CA THR A 166 5.81 -13.25 -14.90
C THR A 166 4.90 -14.39 -15.33
N LYS A 167 5.07 -14.88 -16.55
CA LYS A 167 4.42 -16.08 -17.05
C LYS A 167 5.39 -17.23 -17.07
N TYR A 168 4.91 -18.41 -16.75
CA TYR A 168 5.66 -19.64 -16.86
C TYR A 168 5.25 -20.28 -18.20
N ASN A 169 6.12 -20.18 -19.17
CA ASN A 169 5.96 -20.79 -20.49
C ASN A 169 6.92 -21.95 -20.57
N ASP A 170 6.43 -23.09 -21.06
CA ASP A 170 7.15 -24.32 -21.34
C ASP A 170 8.07 -24.86 -20.21
N TYR A 171 8.06 -26.18 -20.11
CA TYR A 171 9.01 -26.94 -19.29
C TYR A 171 10.17 -27.38 -20.17
N ASN A 172 11.38 -26.93 -19.84
CA ASN A 172 12.60 -27.43 -20.47
C ASN A 172 13.29 -28.35 -19.47
N GLU A 173 13.60 -29.61 -19.87
CA GLU A 173 14.23 -30.60 -18.99
C GLU A 173 15.59 -30.16 -18.42
N GLU A 174 16.32 -29.27 -19.13
CA GLU A 174 17.61 -28.76 -18.65
C GLU A 174 17.48 -27.60 -17.66
N ASN A 175 16.47 -26.73 -17.77
CA ASN A 175 16.34 -25.47 -17.03
C ASN A 175 15.07 -25.40 -16.15
N GLY A 176 14.20 -26.41 -16.18
CA GLY A 176 12.93 -26.41 -15.49
C GLY A 176 11.91 -25.49 -16.17
N LEU A 177 11.06 -24.83 -15.37
CA LEU A 177 10.07 -23.87 -15.86
C LEU A 177 10.77 -22.59 -16.36
N VAL A 178 10.50 -22.21 -17.60
CA VAL A 178 11.02 -20.96 -18.20
C VAL A 178 10.13 -19.82 -17.78
N GLU A 179 10.70 -18.86 -17.05
CA GLU A 179 10.02 -17.64 -16.63
C GLU A 179 10.17 -16.57 -17.72
N GLU A 180 9.05 -16.06 -18.20
CA GLU A 180 9.01 -14.94 -19.15
C GLU A 180 8.34 -13.72 -18.50
N GLU A 181 9.06 -12.60 -18.46
CA GLU A 181 8.48 -11.33 -18.03
C GLU A 181 7.69 -10.70 -19.19
N VAL A 182 6.37 -10.64 -19.03
CA VAL A 182 5.47 -10.02 -20.00
C VAL A 182 5.09 -8.63 -19.52
N LYS A 183 5.41 -7.61 -20.31
CA LYS A 183 4.97 -6.22 -20.09
C LYS A 183 3.55 -6.05 -20.63
N GLY A 184 2.68 -5.49 -19.81
CA GLY A 184 1.29 -5.23 -20.16
C GLY A 184 0.42 -5.13 -18.92
N PHE A 185 -0.78 -4.60 -19.09
CA PHE A 185 -1.76 -4.56 -18.01
C PHE A 185 -2.35 -5.93 -17.76
N ASP A 186 -2.30 -6.37 -16.51
CA ASP A 186 -2.97 -7.57 -16.03
C ASP A 186 -3.65 -7.30 -14.69
N ARG A 187 -4.68 -8.08 -14.37
CA ARG A 187 -5.45 -7.92 -13.14
C ARG A 187 -5.79 -9.25 -12.50
N PHE A 188 -5.72 -9.27 -11.17
CA PHE A 188 -6.07 -10.40 -10.33
C PHE A 188 -7.17 -10.00 -9.37
N MET A 189 -8.19 -10.82 -9.27
CA MET A 189 -9.32 -10.60 -8.34
C MET A 189 -9.35 -11.70 -7.29
N ARG A 190 -9.63 -11.31 -6.06
CA ARG A 190 -9.86 -12.22 -4.95
C ARG A 190 -11.04 -11.72 -4.13
N TYR A 191 -11.90 -12.63 -3.74
CA TYR A 191 -13.01 -12.33 -2.84
C TYR A 191 -13.12 -13.41 -1.78
N ASN A 192 -13.55 -13.03 -0.60
CA ASN A 192 -13.91 -13.93 0.48
C ASN A 192 -15.20 -13.47 1.12
N PHE A 193 -15.84 -14.40 1.81
CA PHE A 193 -17.06 -14.16 2.57
C PHE A 193 -16.97 -14.90 3.90
N SER A 194 -17.49 -14.28 4.96
CA SER A 194 -17.58 -14.87 6.29
C SER A 194 -18.89 -14.46 6.97
N ALA A 195 -19.42 -15.36 7.78
CA ALA A 195 -20.57 -15.08 8.64
C ALA A 195 -20.36 -15.74 10.00
N SER A 196 -20.81 -15.08 11.05
CA SER A 196 -20.78 -15.60 12.42
C SER A 196 -22.07 -15.28 13.13
N VAL A 197 -22.48 -16.20 14.02
CA VAL A 197 -23.63 -16.04 14.89
C VAL A 197 -23.17 -16.21 16.33
N GLY A 198 -23.54 -15.29 17.19
CA GLY A 198 -23.22 -15.30 18.61
C GLY A 198 -24.46 -15.05 19.46
N THR A 199 -24.53 -15.67 20.63
CA THR A 199 -25.52 -15.39 21.66
C THR A 199 -24.86 -15.35 23.02
N THR A 200 -25.45 -14.60 23.94
CA THR A 200 -25.00 -14.56 25.35
C THR A 200 -26.04 -15.24 26.20
N ILE A 201 -25.66 -16.33 26.91
CA ILE A 201 -26.46 -17.04 27.86
C ILE A 201 -26.06 -16.57 29.26
N TYR A 202 -27.00 -16.08 30.02
CA TYR A 202 -26.80 -15.73 31.42
C TYR A 202 -27.24 -16.91 32.27
N GLY A 203 -26.32 -17.44 33.09
CA GLY A 203 -26.65 -18.39 34.14
C GLY A 203 -27.21 -17.65 35.36
N THR A 204 -28.22 -18.16 35.98
CA THR A 204 -28.72 -17.75 37.32
C THR A 204 -28.10 -18.62 38.38
#